data_98e9ca0604311f12527d40c5e0fa548a
#
_entry.id   98e9ca0604311f12527d40c5e0fa548a
#
_cell.length_a   1.000
_cell.length_b   1.000
_cell.length_c   1.000
_cell.angle_alpha   90.00
_cell.angle_beta   90.00
_cell.angle_gamma   90.00
#
_symmetry.space_group_name_H-M   'P 1'
#
loop_
_entity.id
_entity.type
_entity.pdbx_description
1 polymer ?
#
loop_
_entity_poly.entity_id
_entity_poly.type
_entity_poly.pdbx_seq_one_letter_code
_entity_poly.pdbx_strand_id
1 'polypeptide(L)'
;MQKNLLKSLIFILSVAFIFSCAGPQTPLTFQASQLPADSYQPGVDNFMVVLDSSSSMGDRYNGQEKLAIAKAVTSSMNLTLPELNFTSGMRTFGHCASVSREPSLLVYGLTQYTTAGLGSAIDSVNCAGGTTPLGSAITGAHEDLKGSSGKTALIIVSDGKDLLHSPKAAMDAMAADSGDRLCVYTIFVGDDPKGAASLEQLTTATGCGFASTADNLASAGDMANFVEKVFLAPAPVVAAPEPFMDSDGDGVPDHLDKCPGTPKGATVDAQGCWIIGKIHFDFDKYDIKSDAIPVLSEIGDVLMKNSGLKMNINGFTDSIGSMEYNQALSERRAQAAKNYLVEQGIDSNRFSINGFSYTMPVAPNDTEEGRRMNRRVEFAPFE
;
A
#
# COMPACT_ATOMS: atom_id res chain seq x y z
N MET A 1 -12.51 -97.48 49.41
CA MET A 1 -12.33 -96.37 50.33
C MET A 1 -11.48 -95.34 49.64
N GLN A 2 -12.10 -94.34 49.03
CA GLN A 2 -11.40 -93.25 48.40
C GLN A 2 -12.06 -91.92 48.82
N LYS A 3 -11.30 -91.05 49.48
CA LYS A 3 -11.72 -89.75 49.95
C LYS A 3 -11.51 -88.72 48.82
N ASN A 4 -12.58 -88.14 48.34
CA ASN A 4 -12.54 -87.01 47.40
C ASN A 4 -12.26 -85.67 48.14
N LEU A 5 -11.17 -85.03 47.82
CA LEU A 5 -10.82 -83.70 48.25
C LEU A 5 -11.35 -82.67 47.21
N LEU A 6 -12.37 -81.86 47.59
CA LEU A 6 -12.93 -80.83 46.83
C LEU A 6 -12.01 -79.56 47.01
N LYS A 7 -11.29 -79.15 45.95
CA LYS A 7 -10.50 -77.94 45.95
C LYS A 7 -11.41 -76.76 45.48
N SER A 8 -11.76 -75.85 46.39
CA SER A 8 -12.41 -74.57 46.10
C SER A 8 -11.43 -73.64 45.45
N LEU A 9 -11.66 -73.21 44.21
CA LEU A 9 -10.88 -72.26 43.49
C LEU A 9 -11.54 -70.85 43.74
N ILE A 10 -10.90 -70.03 44.55
CA ILE A 10 -11.31 -68.60 44.76
C ILE A 10 -10.75 -67.85 43.61
N PHE A 11 -11.67 -67.28 42.73
CA PHE A 11 -11.33 -66.36 41.66
C PHE A 11 -11.30 -64.96 42.25
N ILE A 12 -10.13 -64.42 42.47
CA ILE A 12 -9.97 -63.00 42.86
C ILE A 12 -10.05 -62.17 41.59
N LEU A 13 -11.19 -61.45 41.40
CA LEU A 13 -11.41 -60.53 40.33
C LEU A 13 -10.67 -59.24 40.67
N SER A 14 -9.46 -59.02 40.13
CA SER A 14 -8.71 -57.79 40.25
C SER A 14 -9.34 -56.71 39.32
N VAL A 15 -10.12 -55.79 39.86
CA VAL A 15 -10.57 -54.60 39.16
C VAL A 15 -9.39 -53.62 39.07
N ALA A 16 -8.74 -53.61 37.92
CA ALA A 16 -7.74 -52.59 37.63
C ALA A 16 -8.45 -51.24 37.40
N PHE A 17 -8.39 -50.35 38.38
CA PHE A 17 -8.72 -48.96 38.19
C PHE A 17 -7.66 -48.35 37.25
N ILE A 18 -8.00 -48.13 36.00
CA ILE A 18 -7.19 -47.33 35.08
C ILE A 18 -7.38 -45.87 35.51
N PHE A 19 -6.50 -45.37 36.36
CA PHE A 19 -6.35 -43.94 36.54
C PHE A 19 -5.80 -43.37 35.21
N SER A 20 -6.67 -42.78 34.40
CA SER A 20 -6.22 -41.94 33.28
C SER A 20 -5.52 -40.74 33.91
N CYS A 21 -4.19 -40.78 33.98
CA CYS A 21 -3.40 -39.60 34.25
C CYS A 21 -3.60 -38.63 33.04
N ALA A 22 -4.49 -37.67 33.18
CA ALA A 22 -4.44 -36.50 32.29
C ALA A 22 -3.03 -35.89 32.46
N GLY A 23 -2.23 -35.92 31.43
CA GLY A 23 -0.92 -35.24 31.41
C GLY A 23 -1.07 -33.77 31.77
N PRO A 24 -0.01 -33.10 32.16
CA PRO A 24 -0.07 -31.66 32.46
C PRO A 24 -0.60 -30.91 31.24
N GLN A 25 -1.76 -30.28 31.38
CA GLN A 25 -2.35 -29.42 30.33
C GLN A 25 -1.44 -28.22 30.15
N THR A 26 -0.90 -28.07 28.94
CA THR A 26 -0.04 -26.94 28.61
C THR A 26 -0.94 -25.71 28.36
N PRO A 27 -0.72 -24.58 29.04
CA PRO A 27 -1.47 -23.35 28.78
C PRO A 27 -1.34 -22.92 27.34
N LEU A 28 -2.45 -22.43 26.75
CA LEU A 28 -2.45 -21.84 25.43
C LEU A 28 -1.68 -20.51 25.46
N THR A 29 -0.71 -20.39 24.59
CA THR A 29 0.02 -19.13 24.36
C THR A 29 -0.22 -18.65 22.94
N PHE A 30 -0.50 -17.38 22.79
CA PHE A 30 -0.78 -16.78 21.49
C PHE A 30 0.41 -15.95 21.01
N GLN A 31 0.74 -16.10 19.73
CA GLN A 31 1.80 -15.37 19.09
C GLN A 31 1.20 -14.43 18.04
N ALA A 32 1.57 -13.17 18.11
CA ALA A 32 1.21 -12.19 17.11
C ALA A 32 2.43 -11.86 16.23
N SER A 33 2.18 -11.64 14.95
CA SER A 33 3.15 -11.10 14.01
C SER A 33 2.43 -10.03 13.21
N GLN A 34 2.79 -8.77 13.43
CA GLN A 34 2.16 -7.67 12.72
C GLN A 34 2.36 -7.80 11.23
N LEU A 35 1.26 -7.74 10.47
CA LEU A 35 1.30 -7.75 9.03
C LEU A 35 1.71 -6.37 8.48
N PRO A 36 2.50 -6.31 7.40
CA PRO A 36 2.97 -5.04 6.84
C PRO A 36 1.83 -4.27 6.17
N ALA A 37 1.58 -3.04 6.63
CA ALA A 37 0.45 -2.23 6.16
C ALA A 37 0.52 -1.86 4.67
N ASP A 38 1.71 -1.77 4.10
CA ASP A 38 1.96 -1.46 2.68
C ASP A 38 1.62 -2.61 1.72
N SER A 39 1.53 -3.83 2.24
CA SER A 39 1.17 -5.02 1.44
C SER A 39 -0.33 -5.26 1.33
N TYR A 40 -1.14 -4.53 2.10
CA TYR A 40 -2.57 -4.75 2.20
C TYR A 40 -3.38 -3.46 2.12
N GLN A 41 -4.64 -3.63 1.73
CA GLN A 41 -5.71 -2.64 1.85
C GLN A 41 -6.85 -3.24 2.66
N PRO A 42 -7.78 -2.43 3.21
CA PRO A 42 -8.96 -2.96 3.88
C PRO A 42 -9.75 -3.89 2.95
N GLY A 43 -9.99 -5.12 3.40
CA GLY A 43 -10.92 -6.07 2.77
C GLY A 43 -12.36 -5.87 3.25
N VAL A 44 -12.51 -5.21 4.42
CA VAL A 44 -13.76 -4.75 5.02
C VAL A 44 -13.61 -3.28 5.44
N ASP A 45 -14.73 -2.56 5.49
CA ASP A 45 -14.72 -1.16 5.92
C ASP A 45 -14.91 -1.03 7.43
N ASN A 46 -15.69 -1.96 7.99
CA ASN A 46 -16.05 -1.96 9.41
C ASN A 46 -15.80 -3.33 10.03
N PHE A 47 -15.52 -3.35 11.32
CA PHE A 47 -15.60 -4.58 12.09
C PHE A 47 -16.08 -4.36 13.52
N MET A 48 -16.76 -5.39 14.07
CA MET A 48 -17.23 -5.40 15.44
C MET A 48 -16.81 -6.69 16.11
N VAL A 49 -16.14 -6.58 17.25
CA VAL A 49 -15.85 -7.73 18.13
C VAL A 49 -16.94 -7.86 19.18
N VAL A 50 -17.49 -9.05 19.35
CA VAL A 50 -18.46 -9.39 20.40
C VAL A 50 -17.80 -10.42 21.31
N LEU A 51 -17.34 -9.97 22.48
CA LEU A 51 -16.58 -10.77 23.44
C LEU A 51 -17.45 -11.27 24.58
N ASP A 52 -17.49 -12.57 24.77
CA ASP A 52 -18.17 -13.23 25.86
C ASP A 52 -17.41 -13.05 27.18
N SER A 53 -18.10 -12.54 28.20
CA SER A 53 -17.63 -12.49 29.58
C SER A 53 -18.67 -13.06 30.56
N SER A 54 -19.49 -14.04 30.11
CA SER A 54 -20.47 -14.76 30.91
C SER A 54 -19.83 -15.67 31.97
N SER A 55 -20.63 -16.18 32.88
CA SER A 55 -20.13 -17.01 33.99
C SER A 55 -19.36 -18.24 33.56
N SER A 56 -19.72 -18.89 32.41
CA SER A 56 -19.02 -20.03 31.86
C SER A 56 -17.61 -19.71 31.38
N MET A 57 -17.35 -18.43 31.05
CA MET A 57 -16.00 -17.97 30.69
C MET A 57 -15.05 -17.88 31.89
N GLY A 58 -15.56 -17.97 33.13
CA GLY A 58 -14.80 -18.16 34.37
C GLY A 58 -14.30 -19.61 34.57
N ASP A 59 -14.85 -20.57 33.82
CA ASP A 59 -14.38 -21.97 33.85
C ASP A 59 -12.97 -22.09 33.28
N ARG A 60 -12.30 -23.20 33.64
CA ARG A 60 -10.94 -23.46 33.14
C ARG A 60 -10.95 -24.36 31.89
N TYR A 61 -10.11 -23.99 30.94
CA TYR A 61 -9.74 -24.79 29.79
C TYR A 61 -8.21 -24.78 29.62
N ASN A 62 -7.58 -25.93 29.43
CA ASN A 62 -6.11 -26.07 29.38
C ASN A 62 -5.38 -25.39 30.55
N GLY A 63 -5.99 -25.46 31.76
CA GLY A 63 -5.41 -24.86 32.97
C GLY A 63 -5.56 -23.34 33.11
N GLN A 64 -6.14 -22.67 32.12
CA GLN A 64 -6.38 -21.22 32.10
C GLN A 64 -7.86 -20.92 32.20
N GLU A 65 -8.24 -19.74 32.70
CA GLU A 65 -9.59 -19.20 32.62
C GLU A 65 -9.97 -18.92 31.16
N LYS A 66 -11.15 -19.35 30.70
CA LYS A 66 -11.57 -19.14 29.31
C LYS A 66 -11.63 -17.65 28.93
N LEU A 67 -12.02 -16.76 29.84
CA LEU A 67 -11.99 -15.33 29.58
C LEU A 67 -10.56 -14.84 29.30
N ALA A 68 -9.57 -15.36 30.03
CA ALA A 68 -8.17 -15.01 29.77
C ALA A 68 -7.72 -15.50 28.38
N ILE A 69 -8.14 -16.70 27.96
CA ILE A 69 -7.88 -17.25 26.61
C ILE A 69 -8.59 -16.37 25.56
N ALA A 70 -9.86 -16.03 25.75
CA ALA A 70 -10.63 -15.18 24.85
C ALA A 70 -9.98 -13.81 24.64
N LYS A 71 -9.54 -13.16 25.72
CA LYS A 71 -8.79 -11.91 25.68
C LYS A 71 -7.47 -12.09 24.94
N ALA A 72 -6.72 -13.15 25.22
CA ALA A 72 -5.40 -13.38 24.62
C ALA A 72 -5.49 -13.63 23.10
N VAL A 73 -6.47 -14.44 22.62
CA VAL A 73 -6.67 -14.64 21.18
C VAL A 73 -7.14 -13.36 20.48
N THR A 74 -8.03 -12.58 21.13
CA THR A 74 -8.47 -11.28 20.58
C THR A 74 -7.35 -10.26 20.56
N SER A 75 -6.48 -10.22 21.58
CA SER A 75 -5.29 -9.37 21.60
C SER A 75 -4.27 -9.78 20.54
N SER A 76 -4.07 -11.08 20.33
CA SER A 76 -3.19 -11.57 19.25
C SER A 76 -3.71 -11.15 17.88
N MET A 77 -5.01 -11.26 17.63
CA MET A 77 -5.67 -10.76 16.42
C MET A 77 -5.44 -9.25 16.26
N ASN A 78 -5.67 -8.46 17.31
CA ASN A 78 -5.45 -7.01 17.30
C ASN A 78 -4.01 -6.60 17.02
N LEU A 79 -3.03 -7.31 17.57
CA LEU A 79 -1.61 -7.05 17.34
C LEU A 79 -1.11 -7.50 15.95
N THR A 80 -1.81 -8.46 15.34
CA THR A 80 -1.50 -8.94 13.99
C THR A 80 -2.08 -8.03 12.91
N LEU A 81 -3.25 -7.42 13.17
CA LEU A 81 -3.95 -6.54 12.24
C LEU A 81 -3.18 -5.21 12.06
N PRO A 82 -2.79 -4.84 10.83
CA PRO A 82 -2.17 -3.55 10.57
C PRO A 82 -3.15 -2.39 10.77
N GLU A 83 -2.65 -1.23 11.17
CA GLU A 83 -3.46 -0.02 11.29
C GLU A 83 -3.79 0.53 9.89
N LEU A 84 -4.88 0.05 9.33
CA LEU A 84 -5.47 0.54 8.09
C LEU A 84 -6.75 1.34 8.41
N ASN A 85 -7.38 1.86 7.36
CA ASN A 85 -8.56 2.72 7.51
C ASN A 85 -9.84 1.90 7.76
N PHE A 86 -9.95 1.26 8.94
CA PHE A 86 -11.15 0.57 9.39
C PHE A 86 -11.96 1.43 10.36
N THR A 87 -13.28 1.27 10.35
CA THR A 87 -14.14 1.64 11.48
C THR A 87 -14.32 0.41 12.37
N SER A 88 -14.04 0.53 13.66
CA SER A 88 -14.05 -0.62 14.58
C SER A 88 -14.84 -0.37 15.83
N GLY A 89 -15.39 -1.44 16.40
CA GLY A 89 -16.09 -1.43 17.66
C GLY A 89 -15.92 -2.73 18.43
N MET A 90 -16.24 -2.70 19.73
CA MET A 90 -16.26 -3.89 20.58
C MET A 90 -17.42 -3.84 21.56
N ARG A 91 -18.18 -4.93 21.62
CA ARG A 91 -19.19 -5.20 22.64
C ARG A 91 -18.78 -6.37 23.52
N THR A 92 -19.24 -6.35 24.76
CA THR A 92 -19.18 -7.51 25.64
C THR A 92 -20.59 -7.87 26.14
N PHE A 93 -20.77 -9.11 26.56
CA PHE A 93 -22.01 -9.59 27.16
C PHE A 93 -21.69 -10.57 28.30
N GLY A 94 -22.65 -10.74 29.24
CA GLY A 94 -22.48 -11.62 30.39
C GLY A 94 -21.34 -11.16 31.30
N HIS A 95 -21.46 -10.08 31.99
CA HIS A 95 -20.47 -9.55 32.89
C HIS A 95 -20.96 -9.58 34.33
N CYS A 96 -20.08 -9.38 35.30
CA CYS A 96 -20.46 -9.33 36.70
C CYS A 96 -21.44 -8.17 36.96
N ALA A 97 -22.40 -8.39 37.86
CA ALA A 97 -23.38 -7.37 38.26
C ALA A 97 -22.75 -6.09 38.84
N SER A 98 -21.49 -6.16 39.28
CA SER A 98 -20.72 -4.99 39.69
C SER A 98 -20.27 -4.11 38.52
N VAL A 99 -20.21 -4.66 37.30
CA VAL A 99 -19.86 -3.92 36.09
C VAL A 99 -21.10 -3.28 35.51
N SER A 100 -22.13 -4.08 35.25
CA SER A 100 -23.41 -3.58 34.69
C SER A 100 -24.53 -4.61 34.90
N ARG A 101 -25.79 -4.17 34.75
CA ARG A 101 -26.96 -5.03 34.68
C ARG A 101 -27.54 -5.12 33.26
N GLU A 102 -26.97 -4.36 32.34
CA GLU A 102 -27.38 -4.42 30.93
C GLU A 102 -26.96 -5.77 30.32
N PRO A 103 -27.74 -6.35 29.38
CA PRO A 103 -27.44 -7.64 28.80
C PRO A 103 -26.14 -7.61 27.96
N SER A 104 -25.79 -6.46 27.38
CA SER A 104 -24.52 -6.26 26.66
C SER A 104 -24.07 -4.80 26.75
N LEU A 105 -22.77 -4.57 26.65
CA LEU A 105 -22.15 -3.25 26.73
C LEU A 105 -21.29 -2.97 25.48
N LEU A 106 -21.47 -1.78 24.89
CA LEU A 106 -20.51 -1.25 23.94
C LEU A 106 -19.32 -0.67 24.74
N VAL A 107 -18.20 -1.36 24.75
CA VAL A 107 -16.98 -0.97 25.51
C VAL A 107 -15.99 -0.19 24.67
N TYR A 108 -16.12 -0.29 23.34
CA TYR A 108 -15.38 0.50 22.38
C TYR A 108 -16.32 0.86 21.24
N GLY A 109 -16.62 2.15 21.11
CA GLY A 109 -17.58 2.63 20.12
C GLY A 109 -17.02 2.58 18.70
N LEU A 110 -17.95 2.69 17.72
CA LEU A 110 -17.56 2.76 16.31
C LEU A 110 -16.70 4.00 16.03
N THR A 111 -15.44 3.78 15.85
CA THR A 111 -14.43 4.81 15.62
C THR A 111 -13.34 4.29 14.71
N GLN A 112 -12.49 5.19 14.24
CA GLN A 112 -11.27 4.82 13.52
C GLN A 112 -10.49 3.80 14.34
N TYR A 113 -10.14 2.68 13.71
CA TYR A 113 -9.37 1.62 14.34
C TYR A 113 -7.97 2.09 14.70
N THR A 114 -7.57 1.79 15.92
CA THR A 114 -6.17 1.81 16.37
C THR A 114 -5.90 0.58 17.22
N THR A 115 -4.73 -0.02 17.09
CA THR A 115 -4.30 -1.16 17.90
C THR A 115 -4.37 -0.85 19.41
N ALA A 116 -3.98 0.36 19.81
CA ALA A 116 -4.03 0.80 21.20
C ALA A 116 -5.46 0.96 21.74
N GLY A 117 -6.38 1.51 20.91
CA GLY A 117 -7.78 1.72 21.30
C GLY A 117 -8.50 0.41 21.55
N LEU A 118 -8.45 -0.52 20.60
CA LEU A 118 -9.06 -1.84 20.74
C LEU A 118 -8.36 -2.64 21.86
N GLY A 119 -7.03 -2.56 21.99
CA GLY A 119 -6.27 -3.20 23.07
C GLY A 119 -6.76 -2.76 24.44
N SER A 120 -6.94 -1.45 24.67
CA SER A 120 -7.47 -0.91 25.92
C SER A 120 -8.89 -1.41 26.21
N ALA A 121 -9.73 -1.57 25.20
CA ALA A 121 -11.07 -2.12 25.35
C ALA A 121 -11.03 -3.60 25.76
N ILE A 122 -10.18 -4.42 25.14
CA ILE A 122 -9.98 -5.83 25.53
C ILE A 122 -9.51 -5.92 26.98
N ASP A 123 -8.58 -5.08 27.38
CA ASP A 123 -8.03 -5.05 28.74
C ASP A 123 -9.09 -4.66 29.79
N SER A 124 -10.05 -3.81 29.42
CA SER A 124 -11.11 -3.38 30.33
C SER A 124 -12.08 -4.51 30.74
N VAL A 125 -12.15 -5.60 29.96
CA VAL A 125 -12.97 -6.76 30.26
C VAL A 125 -12.22 -7.66 31.27
N ASN A 126 -12.57 -7.54 32.54
CA ASN A 126 -11.82 -8.17 33.64
C ASN A 126 -12.67 -9.04 34.58
N CYS A 127 -13.91 -9.33 34.23
CA CYS A 127 -14.81 -10.08 35.07
C CYS A 127 -15.73 -11.01 34.26
N ALA A 128 -15.62 -12.32 34.51
CA ALA A 128 -16.54 -13.32 34.02
C ALA A 128 -17.73 -13.48 34.97
N GLY A 129 -18.97 -13.33 34.48
CA GLY A 129 -20.16 -13.45 35.32
C GLY A 129 -21.47 -13.30 34.55
N GLY A 130 -22.57 -13.42 35.29
CA GLY A 130 -23.91 -13.29 34.68
C GLY A 130 -24.30 -14.40 33.74
N THR A 131 -25.36 -14.17 32.99
CA THR A 131 -25.91 -15.10 31.97
C THR A 131 -25.20 -14.87 30.62
N THR A 132 -25.58 -15.63 29.60
CA THR A 132 -25.00 -15.59 28.24
C THR A 132 -25.99 -14.99 27.23
N PRO A 133 -26.36 -13.69 27.28
CA PRO A 133 -27.37 -13.07 26.43
C PRO A 133 -26.78 -12.70 25.04
N LEU A 134 -26.20 -13.65 24.33
CA LEU A 134 -25.58 -13.44 23.02
C LEU A 134 -26.55 -12.83 22.01
N GLY A 135 -27.81 -13.25 22.00
CA GLY A 135 -28.81 -12.65 21.10
C GLY A 135 -28.99 -11.15 21.31
N SER A 136 -28.96 -10.69 22.58
CA SER A 136 -28.99 -9.24 22.87
C SER A 136 -27.71 -8.54 22.43
N ALA A 137 -26.55 -9.20 22.55
CA ALA A 137 -25.27 -8.62 22.09
C ALA A 137 -25.25 -8.47 20.56
N ILE A 138 -25.77 -9.47 19.84
CA ILE A 138 -25.92 -9.40 18.37
C ILE A 138 -26.88 -8.27 17.96
N THR A 139 -28.03 -8.17 18.65
CA THR A 139 -28.98 -7.07 18.39
C THR A 139 -28.34 -5.70 18.66
N GLY A 140 -27.60 -5.58 19.77
CA GLY A 140 -26.86 -4.36 20.09
C GLY A 140 -25.79 -4.03 19.02
N ALA A 141 -25.04 -5.02 18.56
CA ALA A 141 -24.05 -4.84 17.49
C ALA A 141 -24.71 -4.42 16.17
N HIS A 142 -25.90 -4.98 15.87
CA HIS A 142 -26.68 -4.56 14.72
C HIS A 142 -27.09 -3.08 14.79
N GLU A 143 -27.60 -2.64 15.94
CA GLU A 143 -27.96 -1.22 16.13
C GLU A 143 -26.76 -0.29 16.09
N ASP A 144 -25.58 -0.68 16.66
CA ASP A 144 -24.37 0.10 16.58
C ASP A 144 -23.88 0.27 15.14
N LEU A 145 -23.99 -0.79 14.33
CA LEU A 145 -23.54 -0.81 12.93
C LEU A 145 -24.56 -0.20 11.96
N LYS A 146 -25.76 0.14 12.47
CA LYS A 146 -26.82 0.75 11.68
C LYS A 146 -26.37 2.12 11.15
N GLY A 147 -26.35 2.26 9.86
CA GLY A 147 -25.85 3.46 9.21
C GLY A 147 -24.39 3.39 8.78
N SER A 148 -23.64 2.35 9.15
CA SER A 148 -22.33 2.09 8.58
C SER A 148 -22.46 1.68 7.12
N SER A 149 -21.60 2.21 6.27
CA SER A 149 -21.49 1.85 4.86
C SER A 149 -20.40 0.82 4.64
N GLY A 150 -20.44 0.10 3.51
CA GLY A 150 -19.40 -0.84 3.11
C GLY A 150 -19.52 -2.21 3.77
N LYS A 151 -18.47 -3.02 3.62
CA LYS A 151 -18.40 -4.39 4.14
C LYS A 151 -18.09 -4.40 5.63
N THR A 152 -18.72 -5.34 6.36
CA THR A 152 -18.58 -5.45 7.81
C THR A 152 -18.21 -6.87 8.22
N ALA A 153 -17.21 -7.04 9.06
CA ALA A 153 -16.87 -8.27 9.75
C ALA A 153 -17.43 -8.23 11.18
N LEU A 154 -18.25 -9.21 11.55
CA LEU A 154 -18.66 -9.44 12.94
C LEU A 154 -17.89 -10.65 13.49
N ILE A 155 -17.09 -10.42 14.54
CA ILE A 155 -16.26 -11.45 15.17
C ILE A 155 -16.84 -11.76 16.55
N ILE A 156 -17.32 -12.99 16.78
CA ILE A 156 -17.88 -13.44 18.07
C ILE A 156 -16.88 -14.38 18.72
N VAL A 157 -16.44 -14.04 19.94
CA VAL A 157 -15.51 -14.85 20.75
C VAL A 157 -16.26 -15.36 21.98
N SER A 158 -16.51 -16.68 22.10
CA SER A 158 -17.33 -17.27 23.15
C SER A 158 -17.04 -18.77 23.32
N ASP A 159 -17.48 -19.36 24.45
CA ASP A 159 -17.52 -20.84 24.62
C ASP A 159 -18.85 -21.45 24.16
N GLY A 160 -19.78 -20.64 23.69
CA GLY A 160 -21.06 -21.09 23.11
C GLY A 160 -22.02 -21.77 24.07
N LYS A 161 -21.78 -21.69 25.38
CA LYS A 161 -22.64 -22.31 26.42
C LYS A 161 -23.82 -21.44 26.77
N ASP A 162 -24.96 -22.09 27.07
CA ASP A 162 -26.16 -21.48 27.66
C ASP A 162 -26.62 -20.19 26.94
N LEU A 163 -26.55 -20.18 25.59
CA LEU A 163 -26.88 -19.04 24.77
C LEU A 163 -28.36 -18.62 24.94
N LEU A 164 -28.59 -17.39 25.32
CA LEU A 164 -29.90 -16.81 25.55
C LEU A 164 -30.29 -15.78 24.49
N HIS A 165 -31.57 -15.40 24.49
CA HIS A 165 -32.22 -14.40 23.61
C HIS A 165 -32.09 -14.71 22.14
N SER A 166 -32.23 -16.02 21.79
CA SER A 166 -32.32 -16.51 20.40
C SER A 166 -31.20 -15.94 19.49
N PRO A 167 -29.91 -16.27 19.71
CA PRO A 167 -28.81 -15.70 18.93
C PRO A 167 -28.97 -15.92 17.43
N LYS A 168 -29.46 -17.10 17.03
CA LYS A 168 -29.76 -17.39 15.61
C LYS A 168 -30.74 -16.42 15.01
N ALA A 169 -31.86 -16.15 15.69
CA ALA A 169 -32.88 -15.23 15.18
C ALA A 169 -32.36 -13.78 15.10
N ALA A 170 -31.57 -13.35 16.09
CA ALA A 170 -30.91 -12.05 16.08
C ALA A 170 -29.90 -11.93 14.92
N MET A 171 -29.14 -13.01 14.67
CA MET A 171 -28.18 -13.05 13.57
C MET A 171 -28.90 -13.05 12.21
N ASP A 172 -29.97 -13.84 12.04
CA ASP A 172 -30.73 -13.87 10.80
C ASP A 172 -31.36 -12.49 10.49
N ALA A 173 -31.85 -11.78 11.52
CA ALA A 173 -32.33 -10.40 11.37
C ALA A 173 -31.25 -9.42 10.94
N MET A 174 -30.08 -9.50 11.57
CA MET A 174 -28.94 -8.66 11.20
C MET A 174 -28.44 -8.95 9.78
N ALA A 175 -28.38 -10.24 9.40
CA ALA A 175 -28.00 -10.66 8.06
C ALA A 175 -29.00 -10.20 6.99
N ALA A 176 -30.29 -10.29 7.28
CA ALA A 176 -31.35 -9.84 6.36
C ALA A 176 -31.30 -8.32 6.09
N ASP A 177 -30.95 -7.51 7.10
CA ASP A 177 -30.81 -6.05 6.97
C ASP A 177 -29.51 -5.64 6.29
N SER A 178 -28.42 -6.37 6.57
CA SER A 178 -27.09 -6.05 6.06
C SER A 178 -26.82 -6.61 4.65
N GLY A 179 -27.50 -7.68 4.26
CA GLY A 179 -27.28 -8.39 3.00
C GLY A 179 -25.85 -8.89 2.83
N ASP A 180 -25.33 -8.83 1.62
CA ASP A 180 -23.97 -9.30 1.28
C ASP A 180 -22.83 -8.48 1.90
N ARG A 181 -23.17 -7.42 2.64
CA ARG A 181 -22.18 -6.58 3.32
C ARG A 181 -21.67 -7.16 4.64
N LEU A 182 -22.39 -8.12 5.24
CA LEU A 182 -22.04 -8.72 6.54
C LEU A 182 -21.40 -10.08 6.35
N CYS A 183 -20.21 -10.28 6.93
CA CYS A 183 -19.59 -11.59 7.14
C CYS A 183 -19.47 -11.87 8.64
N VAL A 184 -19.81 -13.10 9.06
CA VAL A 184 -19.79 -13.50 10.46
C VAL A 184 -18.70 -14.53 10.72
N TYR A 185 -17.87 -14.24 11.70
CA TYR A 185 -16.77 -15.10 12.13
C TYR A 185 -16.92 -15.45 13.61
N THR A 186 -16.64 -16.68 13.97
CA THR A 186 -16.68 -17.09 15.37
C THR A 186 -15.34 -17.70 15.81
N ILE A 187 -14.92 -17.38 17.03
CA ILE A 187 -13.75 -17.98 17.67
C ILE A 187 -14.24 -18.69 18.92
N PHE A 188 -14.28 -20.01 18.84
CA PHE A 188 -14.70 -20.86 19.97
C PHE A 188 -13.56 -21.02 20.99
N VAL A 189 -13.93 -20.90 22.30
CA VAL A 189 -12.98 -21.02 23.41
C VAL A 189 -13.42 -22.18 24.31
N GLY A 190 -12.76 -23.31 24.24
CA GLY A 190 -13.06 -24.46 25.09
C GLY A 190 -13.11 -25.77 24.30
N ASP A 191 -13.79 -26.77 24.89
CA ASP A 191 -13.84 -28.16 24.40
C ASP A 191 -15.29 -28.72 24.31
N ASP A 192 -16.34 -27.90 24.55
CA ASP A 192 -17.71 -28.35 24.45
C ASP A 192 -18.18 -28.37 22.98
N PRO A 193 -18.42 -29.56 22.38
CA PRO A 193 -18.82 -29.64 20.99
C PRO A 193 -20.19 -29.03 20.69
N LYS A 194 -21.06 -28.92 21.69
CA LYS A 194 -22.36 -28.25 21.53
C LYS A 194 -22.21 -26.74 21.45
N GLY A 195 -21.32 -26.18 22.27
CA GLY A 195 -20.96 -24.76 22.21
C GLY A 195 -20.34 -24.40 20.85
N ALA A 196 -19.39 -25.21 20.41
CA ALA A 196 -18.76 -25.04 19.10
C ALA A 196 -19.78 -25.06 17.96
N ALA A 197 -20.67 -26.06 17.93
CA ALA A 197 -21.72 -26.20 16.90
C ALA A 197 -22.72 -25.03 16.93
N SER A 198 -23.04 -24.51 18.12
CA SER A 198 -23.93 -23.36 18.29
C SER A 198 -23.34 -22.08 17.68
N LEU A 199 -22.04 -21.87 17.85
CA LEU A 199 -21.32 -20.73 17.26
C LEU A 199 -21.16 -20.91 15.74
N GLU A 200 -20.79 -22.11 15.28
CA GLU A 200 -20.69 -22.41 13.85
C GLU A 200 -22.01 -22.14 13.11
N GLN A 201 -23.15 -22.46 13.73
CA GLN A 201 -24.47 -22.19 13.15
C GLN A 201 -24.70 -20.70 12.88
N LEU A 202 -24.10 -19.79 13.64
CA LEU A 202 -24.26 -18.35 13.42
C LEU A 202 -23.56 -17.88 12.13
N THR A 203 -22.45 -18.51 11.75
CA THR A 203 -21.73 -18.15 10.53
C THR A 203 -22.52 -18.51 9.26
N THR A 204 -23.48 -19.44 9.35
CA THR A 204 -24.31 -19.85 8.22
C THR A 204 -25.42 -18.84 7.86
N ALA A 205 -25.62 -17.81 8.68
CA ALA A 205 -26.63 -16.78 8.43
C ALA A 205 -26.24 -15.83 7.27
N THR A 206 -24.95 -15.79 6.91
CA THR A 206 -24.41 -14.95 5.84
C THR A 206 -23.78 -15.81 4.76
N GLY A 207 -23.64 -15.28 3.56
CA GLY A 207 -22.97 -15.96 2.44
C GLY A 207 -21.43 -16.02 2.58
N CYS A 208 -20.88 -15.46 3.65
CA CYS A 208 -19.45 -15.38 3.92
C CYS A 208 -19.19 -15.48 5.43
N GLY A 209 -17.97 -15.85 5.80
CA GLY A 209 -17.57 -16.07 7.18
C GLY A 209 -17.28 -17.54 7.46
N PHE A 210 -16.74 -17.81 8.63
CA PHE A 210 -16.39 -19.18 9.08
C PHE A 210 -16.18 -19.23 10.60
N ALA A 211 -16.22 -20.44 11.14
CA ALA A 211 -15.89 -20.72 12.53
C ALA A 211 -14.40 -21.13 12.66
N SER A 212 -13.77 -20.68 13.74
CA SER A 212 -12.43 -21.09 14.18
C SER A 212 -12.43 -21.38 15.67
N THR A 213 -11.32 -21.89 16.18
CA THR A 213 -11.10 -22.12 17.61
C THR A 213 -9.89 -21.32 18.11
N ALA A 214 -9.86 -20.99 19.40
CA ALA A 214 -8.68 -20.37 19.99
C ALA A 214 -7.42 -21.21 19.81
N ASP A 215 -7.54 -22.53 19.91
CA ASP A 215 -6.43 -23.48 19.71
C ASP A 215 -5.83 -23.37 18.30
N ASN A 216 -6.66 -23.28 17.29
CA ASN A 216 -6.25 -23.14 15.89
C ASN A 216 -5.58 -21.79 15.58
N LEU A 217 -5.78 -20.79 16.43
CA LEU A 217 -5.25 -19.43 16.27
C LEU A 217 -4.05 -19.13 17.19
N ALA A 218 -3.50 -20.16 17.83
CA ALA A 218 -2.40 -20.00 18.79
C ALA A 218 -1.07 -19.61 18.13
N SER A 219 -0.79 -20.09 16.91
CA SER A 219 0.43 -19.74 16.20
C SER A 219 0.35 -18.42 15.48
N ALA A 220 1.49 -17.71 15.30
CA ALA A 220 1.55 -16.47 14.54
C ALA A 220 1.11 -16.64 13.08
N GLY A 221 1.42 -17.78 12.45
CA GLY A 221 1.05 -18.04 11.06
C GLY A 221 -0.46 -18.26 10.88
N ASP A 222 -1.09 -19.01 11.79
CA ASP A 222 -2.53 -19.27 11.73
C ASP A 222 -3.32 -17.98 12.04
N MET A 223 -2.85 -17.18 13.01
CA MET A 223 -3.43 -15.87 13.31
C MET A 223 -3.29 -14.89 12.13
N ALA A 224 -2.13 -14.88 11.47
CA ALA A 224 -1.92 -14.05 10.27
C ALA A 224 -2.90 -14.45 9.15
N ASN A 225 -3.03 -15.74 8.86
CA ASN A 225 -3.98 -16.27 7.88
C ASN A 225 -5.44 -15.93 8.23
N PHE A 226 -5.81 -15.94 9.52
CA PHE A 226 -7.13 -15.52 9.97
C PHE A 226 -7.35 -14.03 9.71
N VAL A 227 -6.42 -13.18 10.11
CA VAL A 227 -6.48 -11.73 9.93
C VAL A 227 -6.56 -11.37 8.44
N GLU A 228 -5.75 -11.99 7.60
CA GLU A 228 -5.79 -11.77 6.15
C GLU A 228 -7.17 -12.09 5.56
N LYS A 229 -7.74 -13.25 5.90
CA LYS A 229 -9.03 -13.70 5.36
C LYS A 229 -10.21 -12.86 5.85
N VAL A 230 -10.14 -12.34 7.06
CA VAL A 230 -11.25 -11.61 7.70
C VAL A 230 -11.23 -10.13 7.33
N PHE A 231 -10.06 -9.50 7.33
CA PHE A 231 -9.95 -8.04 7.33
C PHE A 231 -9.28 -7.46 6.10
N LEU A 232 -8.46 -8.24 5.38
CA LEU A 232 -7.51 -7.69 4.43
C LEU A 232 -7.78 -8.13 2.99
N ALA A 233 -7.43 -7.27 2.07
CA ALA A 233 -7.27 -7.59 0.66
C ALA A 233 -5.84 -7.22 0.23
N PRO A 234 -5.25 -7.88 -0.77
CA PRO A 234 -3.95 -7.47 -1.30
C PRO A 234 -3.98 -6.00 -1.70
N ALA A 235 -2.91 -5.26 -1.38
CA ALA A 235 -2.75 -3.92 -1.89
C ALA A 235 -2.78 -3.95 -3.44
N PRO A 236 -3.34 -2.92 -4.11
CA PRO A 236 -3.25 -2.82 -5.55
C PRO A 236 -1.78 -2.92 -5.95
N VAL A 237 -1.44 -3.87 -6.81
CA VAL A 237 -0.13 -3.88 -7.45
C VAL A 237 -0.09 -2.60 -8.27
N VAL A 238 0.60 -1.58 -7.78
CA VAL A 238 0.99 -0.46 -8.63
C VAL A 238 1.88 -1.10 -9.68
N ALA A 239 1.34 -1.26 -10.89
CA ALA A 239 2.13 -1.73 -12.02
C ALA A 239 3.38 -0.86 -12.04
N ALA A 240 4.56 -1.50 -12.03
CA ALA A 240 5.80 -0.76 -12.28
C ALA A 240 5.52 0.07 -13.54
N PRO A 241 5.87 1.38 -13.56
CA PRO A 241 5.68 2.19 -14.74
C PRO A 241 6.24 1.38 -15.92
N GLU A 242 5.43 1.20 -16.96
CA GLU A 242 5.86 0.54 -18.19
C GLU A 242 7.23 1.10 -18.54
N PRO A 243 8.23 0.29 -18.88
CA PRO A 243 9.52 0.80 -19.30
C PRO A 243 9.25 1.77 -20.43
N PHE A 244 9.52 3.04 -20.20
CA PHE A 244 9.32 4.09 -21.20
C PHE A 244 10.11 3.69 -22.46
N MET A 245 9.44 3.52 -23.60
CA MET A 245 10.12 3.52 -24.88
C MET A 245 10.66 4.91 -25.11
N ASP A 246 11.96 5.04 -25.21
CA ASP A 246 12.74 6.22 -25.56
C ASP A 246 13.65 5.78 -26.71
N SER A 247 13.15 6.00 -27.92
CA SER A 247 13.70 5.39 -29.13
C SER A 247 15.02 6.02 -29.57
N ASP A 248 15.27 7.29 -29.25
CA ASP A 248 16.51 8.01 -29.58
C ASP A 248 17.46 8.16 -28.38
N GLY A 249 16.98 7.85 -27.17
CA GLY A 249 17.79 7.82 -25.95
C GLY A 249 18.12 9.20 -25.40
N ASP A 250 17.25 10.20 -25.63
CA ASP A 250 17.44 11.58 -25.19
C ASP A 250 16.92 11.83 -23.76
N GLY A 251 16.23 10.84 -23.15
CA GLY A 251 15.66 10.87 -21.80
C GLY A 251 14.20 11.32 -21.75
N VAL A 252 13.56 11.58 -22.89
CA VAL A 252 12.13 11.90 -23.01
C VAL A 252 11.40 10.71 -23.65
N PRO A 253 10.36 10.14 -23.01
CA PRO A 253 9.61 9.03 -23.59
C PRO A 253 8.98 9.35 -24.93
N ASP A 254 8.94 8.39 -25.86
CA ASP A 254 8.39 8.55 -27.23
C ASP A 254 7.02 9.23 -27.25
N HIS A 255 6.14 8.94 -26.30
CA HIS A 255 4.79 9.51 -26.26
C HIS A 255 4.73 10.98 -25.78
N LEU A 256 5.81 11.50 -25.20
CA LEU A 256 6.00 12.89 -24.77
C LEU A 256 6.97 13.64 -25.69
N ASP A 257 7.76 12.90 -26.47
CA ASP A 257 8.78 13.45 -27.35
C ASP A 257 8.16 14.06 -28.62
N LYS A 258 8.47 15.34 -28.86
CA LYS A 258 8.06 16.06 -30.08
C LYS A 258 9.15 16.11 -31.13
N CYS A 259 10.36 15.72 -30.78
CA CYS A 259 11.53 15.73 -31.65
C CYS A 259 12.16 14.33 -31.77
N PRO A 260 11.43 13.31 -32.22
CA PRO A 260 11.95 11.95 -32.31
C PRO A 260 13.17 11.91 -33.25
N GLY A 261 14.26 11.43 -32.74
CA GLY A 261 15.54 11.39 -33.47
C GLY A 261 16.50 12.52 -33.08
N THR A 262 16.38 13.03 -31.87
CA THR A 262 17.34 13.97 -31.28
C THR A 262 18.76 13.39 -31.32
N PRO A 263 19.77 14.15 -31.78
CA PRO A 263 21.14 13.63 -31.91
C PRO A 263 21.72 13.18 -30.58
N LYS A 264 22.40 12.05 -30.57
CA LYS A 264 22.97 11.46 -29.37
C LYS A 264 23.88 12.42 -28.62
N GLY A 265 23.55 12.70 -27.37
CA GLY A 265 24.32 13.57 -26.48
C GLY A 265 23.96 15.04 -26.60
N ALA A 266 22.88 15.38 -27.31
CA ALA A 266 22.30 16.70 -27.31
C ALA A 266 21.61 17.00 -25.97
N THR A 267 21.67 18.24 -25.50
CA THR A 267 20.89 18.72 -24.36
C THR A 267 19.49 19.04 -24.85
N VAL A 268 18.46 18.39 -24.29
CA VAL A 268 17.07 18.55 -24.74
C VAL A 268 16.22 19.35 -23.73
N ASP A 269 15.13 19.91 -24.23
CA ASP A 269 14.09 20.46 -23.41
C ASP A 269 13.12 19.37 -22.89
N ALA A 270 12.09 19.76 -22.12
CA ALA A 270 11.08 18.83 -21.60
C ALA A 270 10.24 18.14 -22.69
N GLN A 271 10.45 18.47 -23.95
CA GLN A 271 9.73 17.94 -25.11
C GLN A 271 10.64 17.10 -26.04
N GLY A 272 11.86 16.78 -25.60
CA GLY A 272 12.82 16.01 -26.37
C GLY A 272 13.54 16.80 -27.46
N CYS A 273 13.35 18.11 -27.56
CA CYS A 273 13.96 18.87 -28.63
C CYS A 273 15.32 19.46 -28.22
N TRP A 274 16.30 19.31 -29.09
CA TRP A 274 17.66 19.80 -28.85
C TRP A 274 17.69 21.31 -28.63
N ILE A 275 18.18 21.76 -27.48
CA ILE A 275 18.39 23.16 -27.14
C ILE A 275 19.74 23.62 -27.70
N ILE A 276 19.74 24.25 -28.85
CA ILE A 276 20.95 24.76 -29.45
C ILE A 276 21.18 26.21 -29.03
N GLY A 277 22.25 26.45 -28.30
CA GLY A 277 22.65 27.80 -27.89
C GLY A 277 23.04 28.69 -29.06
N LYS A 278 22.90 30.01 -28.87
CA LYS A 278 23.37 31.04 -29.80
C LYS A 278 24.67 31.64 -29.27
N ILE A 279 25.54 32.09 -30.18
CA ILE A 279 26.74 32.84 -29.78
C ILE A 279 26.64 34.28 -30.22
N HIS A 280 27.15 35.21 -29.40
CA HIS A 280 27.04 36.65 -29.61
C HIS A 280 28.41 37.28 -29.87
N PHE A 281 28.40 38.38 -30.62
CA PHE A 281 29.59 39.11 -31.02
C PHE A 281 29.55 40.56 -30.55
N ASP A 282 30.71 41.16 -30.33
CA ASP A 282 30.84 42.54 -30.09
C ASP A 282 30.55 43.37 -31.37
N PHE A 283 30.33 44.66 -31.17
CA PHE A 283 30.12 45.58 -32.31
C PHE A 283 31.31 45.54 -33.28
N ASP A 284 31.01 45.37 -34.52
CA ASP A 284 31.98 45.27 -35.60
C ASP A 284 33.09 44.22 -35.46
N LYS A 285 32.79 43.16 -34.63
CA LYS A 285 33.70 42.04 -34.40
C LYS A 285 33.13 40.72 -34.91
N TYR A 286 34.04 39.80 -35.27
CA TYR A 286 33.78 38.40 -35.62
C TYR A 286 34.65 37.41 -34.86
N ASP A 287 35.44 37.88 -33.87
CA ASP A 287 36.23 37.00 -33.02
C ASP A 287 35.33 36.21 -32.06
N ILE A 288 35.64 34.91 -31.87
CA ILE A 288 34.91 34.06 -30.91
C ILE A 288 35.26 34.51 -29.48
N LYS A 289 34.26 34.87 -28.72
CA LYS A 289 34.42 35.30 -27.32
C LYS A 289 34.48 34.09 -26.40
N SER A 290 35.04 34.27 -25.21
CA SER A 290 35.14 33.22 -24.20
C SER A 290 33.78 32.67 -23.74
N ASP A 291 32.73 33.49 -23.71
CA ASP A 291 31.38 33.07 -23.38
C ASP A 291 30.70 32.25 -24.48
N ALA A 292 31.21 32.25 -25.71
CA ALA A 292 30.76 31.44 -26.81
C ALA A 292 31.36 29.99 -26.79
N ILE A 293 32.51 29.80 -26.11
CA ILE A 293 33.24 28.54 -26.11
C ILE A 293 32.39 27.36 -25.56
N PRO A 294 31.66 27.48 -24.43
CA PRO A 294 30.83 26.36 -23.93
C PRO A 294 29.78 25.90 -24.94
N VAL A 295 29.10 26.84 -25.61
CA VAL A 295 28.09 26.54 -26.63
C VAL A 295 28.72 25.81 -27.84
N LEU A 296 29.84 26.32 -28.33
CA LEU A 296 30.56 25.69 -29.46
C LEU A 296 31.12 24.31 -29.10
N SER A 297 31.60 24.12 -27.87
CA SER A 297 32.09 22.81 -27.40
C SER A 297 30.94 21.81 -27.32
N GLU A 298 29.79 22.19 -26.78
CA GLU A 298 28.59 21.32 -26.73
C GLU A 298 28.15 20.89 -28.14
N ILE A 299 28.05 21.84 -29.07
CA ILE A 299 27.74 21.52 -30.48
C ILE A 299 28.80 20.59 -31.09
N GLY A 300 30.07 20.84 -30.81
CA GLY A 300 31.18 20.00 -31.24
C GLY A 300 31.07 18.55 -30.75
N ASP A 301 30.78 18.37 -29.46
CA ASP A 301 30.59 17.05 -28.83
C ASP A 301 29.44 16.27 -29.45
N VAL A 302 28.31 16.94 -29.71
CA VAL A 302 27.15 16.31 -30.41
C VAL A 302 27.54 15.94 -31.85
N LEU A 303 28.21 16.81 -32.58
CA LEU A 303 28.66 16.52 -33.95
C LEU A 303 29.69 15.39 -34.00
N MET A 304 30.58 15.26 -33.03
CA MET A 304 31.53 14.13 -32.92
C MET A 304 30.84 12.80 -32.69
N LYS A 305 29.81 12.78 -31.84
CA LYS A 305 29.01 11.57 -31.58
C LYS A 305 28.10 11.16 -32.73
N ASN A 306 27.74 12.09 -33.62
CA ASN A 306 26.82 11.89 -34.73
C ASN A 306 27.49 12.22 -36.06
N SER A 307 28.24 11.28 -36.64
CA SER A 307 29.10 11.51 -37.81
C SER A 307 28.36 11.92 -39.08
N GLY A 308 27.08 11.57 -39.23
CA GLY A 308 26.22 11.94 -40.38
C GLY A 308 25.55 13.33 -40.22
N LEU A 309 25.54 13.91 -39.03
CA LEU A 309 24.85 15.15 -38.76
C LEU A 309 25.59 16.34 -39.40
N LYS A 310 24.88 17.18 -40.13
CA LYS A 310 25.40 18.42 -40.73
C LYS A 310 24.74 19.64 -40.11
N MET A 311 25.38 20.80 -40.17
CA MET A 311 24.95 22.00 -39.49
C MET A 311 25.00 23.23 -40.41
N ASN A 312 23.88 23.96 -40.46
CA ASN A 312 23.87 25.31 -41.00
C ASN A 312 24.34 26.29 -39.91
N ILE A 313 25.28 27.14 -40.22
CA ILE A 313 25.80 28.19 -39.34
C ILE A 313 25.36 29.54 -39.93
N ASN A 314 24.41 30.17 -39.30
CA ASN A 314 23.73 31.35 -39.78
C ASN A 314 24.19 32.59 -39.00
N GLY A 315 24.87 33.52 -39.67
CA GLY A 315 25.38 34.77 -39.11
C GLY A 315 24.44 35.93 -39.30
N PHE A 316 24.37 36.78 -38.29
CA PHE A 316 23.52 37.97 -38.27
C PHE A 316 24.26 39.19 -37.73
N THR A 317 23.80 40.40 -38.11
CA THR A 317 24.31 41.67 -37.58
C THR A 317 23.19 42.50 -36.97
N ASP A 318 23.56 43.58 -36.31
CA ASP A 318 22.66 44.70 -36.06
C ASP A 318 22.50 45.55 -37.33
N SER A 319 21.65 46.60 -37.26
CA SER A 319 21.33 47.46 -38.42
C SER A 319 22.30 48.63 -38.64
N ILE A 320 23.43 48.70 -37.93
CA ILE A 320 24.40 49.76 -38.11
C ILE A 320 25.32 49.44 -39.28
N GLY A 321 25.38 50.29 -40.28
CA GLY A 321 26.18 50.11 -41.48
C GLY A 321 25.36 49.77 -42.72
N SER A 322 26.05 49.66 -43.88
CA SER A 322 25.38 49.27 -45.14
C SER A 322 25.00 47.79 -45.15
N MET A 323 24.02 47.44 -45.98
CA MET A 323 23.60 46.05 -46.21
C MET A 323 24.80 45.21 -46.69
N GLU A 324 25.55 45.70 -47.64
CA GLU A 324 26.70 45.01 -48.23
C GLU A 324 27.80 44.74 -47.18
N TYR A 325 28.11 45.72 -46.34
CA TYR A 325 29.06 45.59 -45.24
C TYR A 325 28.60 44.51 -44.26
N ASN A 326 27.34 44.59 -43.83
CA ASN A 326 26.74 43.69 -42.87
C ASN A 326 26.59 42.25 -43.45
N GLN A 327 26.39 42.11 -44.74
CA GLN A 327 26.40 40.80 -45.39
C GLN A 327 27.77 40.12 -45.19
N ALA A 328 28.85 40.82 -45.55
CA ALA A 328 30.18 40.29 -45.37
C ALA A 328 30.56 40.06 -43.91
N LEU A 329 30.08 40.91 -42.94
CA LEU A 329 30.32 40.73 -41.54
C LEU A 329 29.58 39.55 -40.95
N SER A 330 28.32 39.30 -41.39
CA SER A 330 27.55 38.12 -40.94
C SER A 330 28.17 36.83 -41.44
N GLU A 331 28.68 36.80 -42.67
CA GLU A 331 29.42 35.64 -43.23
C GLU A 331 30.72 35.36 -42.47
N ARG A 332 31.49 36.42 -42.14
CA ARG A 332 32.72 36.30 -41.33
C ARG A 332 32.44 35.70 -39.92
N ARG A 333 31.33 36.08 -39.27
CA ARG A 333 30.90 35.52 -37.99
C ARG A 333 30.57 34.05 -38.10
N ALA A 334 29.81 33.64 -39.11
CA ALA A 334 29.50 32.23 -39.39
C ALA A 334 30.78 31.43 -39.71
N GLN A 335 31.70 32.03 -40.51
CA GLN A 335 32.98 31.40 -40.80
C GLN A 335 33.89 31.26 -39.57
N ALA A 336 33.87 32.18 -38.64
CA ALA A 336 34.66 32.09 -37.40
C ALA A 336 34.16 30.92 -36.53
N ALA A 337 32.82 30.78 -36.39
CA ALA A 337 32.20 29.65 -35.68
C ALA A 337 32.53 28.30 -36.39
N LYS A 338 32.46 28.24 -37.72
CA LYS A 338 32.87 27.05 -38.47
C LYS A 338 34.33 26.70 -38.23
N ASN A 339 35.24 27.69 -38.31
CA ASN A 339 36.66 27.46 -38.11
C ASN A 339 36.93 26.86 -36.72
N TYR A 340 36.30 27.38 -35.69
CA TYR A 340 36.45 26.84 -34.33
C TYR A 340 36.06 25.36 -34.25
N LEU A 341 34.92 25.00 -34.85
CA LEU A 341 34.43 23.60 -34.86
C LEU A 341 35.35 22.68 -35.70
N VAL A 342 35.92 23.17 -36.79
CA VAL A 342 36.90 22.45 -37.62
C VAL A 342 38.19 22.22 -36.85
N GLU A 343 38.67 23.20 -36.08
CA GLU A 343 39.82 23.06 -35.17
C GLU A 343 39.61 22.02 -34.07
N GLN A 344 38.35 21.78 -33.67
CA GLN A 344 37.99 20.66 -32.78
C GLN A 344 37.98 19.30 -33.48
N GLY A 345 38.30 19.21 -34.78
CA GLY A 345 38.41 17.97 -35.54
C GLY A 345 37.14 17.57 -36.32
N ILE A 346 36.17 18.44 -36.47
CA ILE A 346 34.96 18.15 -37.24
C ILE A 346 35.19 18.48 -38.72
N ASP A 347 34.80 17.55 -39.62
CA ASP A 347 34.99 17.73 -41.06
C ASP A 347 34.26 19.00 -41.57
N SER A 348 35.02 19.87 -42.23
CA SER A 348 34.57 21.13 -42.86
C SER A 348 33.37 20.96 -43.79
N ASN A 349 33.22 19.79 -44.43
CA ASN A 349 32.12 19.48 -45.38
C ASN A 349 30.75 19.28 -44.67
N ARG A 350 30.76 19.19 -43.35
CA ARG A 350 29.55 19.07 -42.53
C ARG A 350 28.88 20.41 -42.24
N PHE A 351 29.51 21.50 -42.65
CA PHE A 351 29.03 22.86 -42.37
C PHE A 351 28.66 23.62 -43.61
N SER A 352 27.45 24.19 -43.62
CA SER A 352 27.03 25.24 -44.56
C SER A 352 26.98 26.58 -43.78
N ILE A 353 27.58 27.62 -44.35
CA ILE A 353 27.56 28.97 -43.77
C ILE A 353 26.65 29.88 -44.58
N ASN A 354 25.85 30.69 -43.84
CA ASN A 354 24.98 31.69 -44.43
C ASN A 354 25.11 33.01 -43.67
N GLY A 355 25.25 34.11 -44.41
CA GLY A 355 25.16 35.44 -43.87
C GLY A 355 23.78 36.04 -44.17
N PHE A 356 23.13 36.60 -43.16
CA PHE A 356 21.79 37.21 -43.30
C PHE A 356 21.79 38.72 -43.02
N SER A 357 22.98 39.32 -42.91
CA SER A 357 23.04 40.76 -42.57
C SER A 357 22.12 41.08 -41.38
N TYR A 358 21.39 42.18 -41.43
CA TYR A 358 20.38 42.58 -40.43
C TYR A 358 18.94 42.31 -40.86
N THR A 359 18.71 41.44 -41.81
CA THR A 359 17.39 41.18 -42.39
C THR A 359 16.44 40.38 -41.48
N MET A 360 17.00 39.68 -40.48
CA MET A 360 16.25 38.82 -39.54
C MET A 360 16.56 39.18 -38.08
N PRO A 361 16.14 40.33 -37.59
CA PRO A 361 16.40 40.75 -36.22
C PRO A 361 15.55 39.93 -35.24
N VAL A 362 16.12 39.59 -34.09
CA VAL A 362 15.43 38.88 -32.96
C VAL A 362 15.06 39.88 -31.85
N ALA A 363 15.56 41.09 -31.94
CA ALA A 363 15.24 42.17 -31.00
C ALA A 363 15.25 43.57 -31.75
N PRO A 364 14.64 44.63 -31.17
CA PRO A 364 14.65 45.98 -31.74
C PRO A 364 16.09 46.50 -31.92
N ASN A 365 16.37 47.13 -33.06
CA ASN A 365 17.69 47.71 -33.35
C ASN A 365 17.86 49.13 -32.82
N ASP A 366 16.84 49.74 -32.26
CA ASP A 366 16.83 51.09 -31.67
C ASP A 366 17.56 51.16 -30.31
N THR A 367 17.66 50.03 -29.59
CA THR A 367 18.36 49.93 -28.32
C THR A 367 19.71 49.21 -28.48
N GLU A 368 20.72 49.53 -27.66
CA GLU A 368 22.00 48.81 -27.70
C GLU A 368 21.85 47.37 -27.28
N GLU A 369 20.97 47.08 -26.30
CA GLU A 369 20.71 45.70 -25.89
C GLU A 369 20.10 44.89 -27.03
N GLY A 370 19.11 45.42 -27.74
CA GLY A 370 18.52 44.74 -28.91
C GLY A 370 19.55 44.52 -30.03
N ARG A 371 20.38 45.53 -30.31
CA ARG A 371 21.49 45.35 -31.26
C ARG A 371 22.47 44.30 -30.83
N ARG A 372 22.81 44.22 -29.55
CA ARG A 372 23.66 43.15 -28.98
C ARG A 372 23.06 41.74 -29.22
N MET A 373 21.74 41.61 -29.05
CA MET A 373 21.05 40.34 -29.34
C MET A 373 21.05 39.98 -30.82
N ASN A 374 21.04 40.98 -31.70
CA ASN A 374 21.06 40.80 -33.16
C ASN A 374 22.45 40.38 -33.69
N ARG A 375 23.54 40.80 -33.03
CA ARG A 375 24.92 40.43 -33.35
C ARG A 375 25.19 38.99 -32.91
N ARG A 376 24.68 37.97 -33.67
CA ARG A 376 24.70 36.58 -33.27
C ARG A 376 25.04 35.60 -34.40
N VAL A 377 25.33 34.38 -34.01
CA VAL A 377 25.30 33.20 -34.90
C VAL A 377 24.33 32.20 -34.29
N GLU A 378 23.51 31.64 -35.14
CA GLU A 378 22.59 30.52 -34.84
C GLU A 378 23.02 29.27 -35.58
N PHE A 379 22.72 28.13 -34.98
CA PHE A 379 23.05 26.80 -35.52
C PHE A 379 21.74 26.03 -35.80
N ALA A 380 21.66 25.37 -36.92
CA ALA A 380 20.49 24.57 -37.31
C ALA A 380 20.96 23.27 -37.96
N PRO A 381 20.64 22.11 -37.40
CA PRO A 381 20.97 20.83 -38.00
C PRO A 381 20.24 20.66 -39.33
N PHE A 382 20.86 19.94 -40.27
CA PHE A 382 20.24 19.49 -41.51
C PHE A 382 20.82 18.13 -41.94
N GLU A 383 20.10 17.39 -42.73
CA GLU A 383 20.49 16.09 -43.27
C GLU A 383 21.31 16.22 -44.58
#